data_4b8f562964b8ef8817badbcba4457f10
#
_entry.id   4b8f562964b8ef8817badbcba4457f10
#
_cell.length_a   1.000
_cell.length_b   1.000
_cell.length_c   1.000
_cell.angle_alpha   90.00
_cell.angle_beta   90.00
_cell.angle_gamma   90.00
#
_symmetry.space_group_name_H-M   'P 1'
#
loop_
_entity.id
_entity.type
_entity.pdbx_description
1 polymer ?
#
loop_
_entity_poly.entity_id
_entity_poly.type
_entity_poly.pdbx_seq_one_letter_code
_entity_poly.pdbx_strand_id
1 'polypeptide(L)'
;MARMELLYKKFYPKLYLYAQTFLGNEDESKDIVADVFQMIWEDWQEDAGRFSNPTGAFFYTTVRNRCLDSLRHSQASEHYADLLRATAPLMTDERVMEYERRITQLHEAVLALPEPSQSVLRCVYYRKFSYKKTAEHLGMSENMVHKHMLKVFRLLRENIRHSDALLSLLISVWHLCS
;
A
#
# COMPACT_ATOMS: atom_id res chain seq x y z
N MET A 1 27.10 1.54 -3.13
CA MET A 1 26.28 0.78 -2.15
C MET A 1 25.45 1.67 -1.24
N ALA A 2 26.01 2.62 -0.47
CA ALA A 2 25.25 3.44 0.50
C ALA A 2 24.04 4.19 -0.08
N ARG A 3 24.12 4.68 -1.33
CA ARG A 3 23.03 5.46 -1.96
C ARG A 3 21.84 4.59 -2.33
N MET A 4 22.06 3.36 -2.86
CA MET A 4 20.98 2.43 -3.16
C MET A 4 20.25 1.98 -1.88
N GLU A 5 21.00 1.72 -0.82
CA GLU A 5 20.43 1.38 0.47
C GLU A 5 19.53 2.50 1.02
N LEU A 6 19.93 3.75 0.85
CA LEU A 6 19.10 4.91 1.23
C LEU A 6 17.80 4.99 0.40
N LEU A 7 17.90 4.81 -0.91
CA LEU A 7 16.73 4.79 -1.80
C LEU A 7 15.80 3.62 -1.45
N TYR A 8 16.36 2.44 -1.21
CA TYR A 8 15.58 1.27 -0.81
C TYR A 8 14.83 1.52 0.50
N LYS A 9 15.54 1.95 1.56
CA LYS A 9 14.91 2.28 2.85
C LYS A 9 13.83 3.36 2.72
N LYS A 10 14.06 4.35 1.88
CA LYS A 10 13.12 5.47 1.67
C LYS A 10 11.86 5.05 0.90
N PHE A 11 12.01 4.29 -0.19
CA PHE A 11 10.93 4.06 -1.14
C PHE A 11 10.27 2.70 -1.02
N TYR A 12 11.01 1.63 -0.66
CA TYR A 12 10.47 0.27 -0.65
C TYR A 12 9.15 0.13 0.14
N PRO A 13 9.04 0.59 1.41
CA PRO A 13 7.79 0.42 2.16
C PRO A 13 6.59 1.12 1.51
N LYS A 14 6.82 2.29 0.92
CA LYS A 14 5.79 3.09 0.27
C LYS A 14 5.37 2.50 -1.08
N LEU A 15 6.33 2.03 -1.87
CA LEU A 15 6.09 1.37 -3.15
C LEU A 15 5.38 0.03 -2.97
N TYR A 16 5.73 -0.72 -1.92
CA TYR A 16 5.00 -1.93 -1.54
C TYR A 16 3.52 -1.64 -1.26
N LEU A 17 3.22 -0.65 -0.42
CA LEU A 17 1.84 -0.24 -0.17
C LEU A 17 1.14 0.21 -1.44
N TYR A 18 1.84 0.92 -2.33
CA TYR A 18 1.31 1.35 -3.60
C TYR A 18 1.00 0.18 -4.53
N ALA A 19 1.90 -0.81 -4.67
CA ALA A 19 1.66 -2.03 -5.43
C ALA A 19 0.46 -2.82 -4.90
N GLN A 20 0.31 -2.90 -3.57
CA GLN A 20 -0.85 -3.54 -2.92
C GLN A 20 -2.19 -2.93 -3.35
N THR A 21 -2.24 -1.64 -3.70
CA THR A 21 -3.48 -1.01 -4.16
C THR A 21 -3.96 -1.52 -5.52
N PHE A 22 -3.05 -2.08 -6.32
CA PHE A 22 -3.36 -2.67 -7.63
C PHE A 22 -3.61 -4.17 -7.53
N LEU A 23 -2.74 -4.89 -6.81
CA LEU A 23 -2.67 -6.34 -6.87
C LEU A 23 -3.47 -7.03 -5.75
N GLY A 24 -3.60 -6.40 -4.58
CA GLY A 24 -4.21 -7.01 -3.40
C GLY A 24 -3.47 -8.26 -2.89
N ASN A 25 -2.34 -8.64 -3.50
CA ASN A 25 -1.54 -9.81 -3.20
C ASN A 25 -0.20 -9.38 -2.61
N GLU A 26 0.13 -9.89 -1.42
CA GLU A 26 1.33 -9.50 -0.67
C GLU A 26 2.63 -9.96 -1.34
N ASP A 27 2.69 -11.22 -1.77
CA ASP A 27 3.91 -11.79 -2.33
C ASP A 27 4.20 -11.18 -3.70
N GLU A 28 3.21 -11.09 -4.57
CA GLU A 28 3.34 -10.47 -5.89
C GLU A 28 3.73 -8.98 -5.80
N SER A 29 3.20 -8.25 -4.81
CA SER A 29 3.57 -6.85 -4.59
C SER A 29 5.02 -6.70 -4.13
N LYS A 30 5.52 -7.62 -3.29
CA LYS A 30 6.93 -7.64 -2.88
C LYS A 30 7.84 -7.95 -4.05
N ASP A 31 7.48 -8.94 -4.86
CA ASP A 31 8.25 -9.36 -6.03
C ASP A 31 8.38 -8.23 -7.04
N ILE A 32 7.26 -7.57 -7.40
CA ILE A 32 7.29 -6.43 -8.34
C ILE A 32 8.17 -5.29 -7.82
N VAL A 33 8.07 -4.95 -6.54
CA VAL A 33 8.90 -3.86 -6.00
C VAL A 33 10.36 -4.27 -5.92
N ALA A 34 10.68 -5.51 -5.56
CA ALA A 34 12.05 -6.02 -5.56
C ALA A 34 12.66 -5.99 -6.97
N ASP A 35 11.92 -6.44 -7.98
CA ASP A 35 12.33 -6.40 -9.39
C ASP A 35 12.62 -4.99 -9.89
N VAL A 36 11.84 -3.99 -9.46
CA VAL A 36 12.09 -2.58 -9.82
C VAL A 36 13.42 -2.11 -9.23
N PHE A 37 13.72 -2.44 -7.98
CA PHE A 37 15.00 -2.09 -7.38
C PHE A 37 16.17 -2.85 -8.00
N GLN A 38 15.99 -4.12 -8.36
CA GLN A 38 16.99 -4.90 -9.06
C GLN A 38 17.31 -4.28 -10.43
N MET A 39 16.31 -3.97 -11.23
CA MET A 39 16.46 -3.31 -12.53
C MET A 39 17.27 -2.00 -12.41
N ILE A 40 16.93 -1.15 -11.42
CA ILE A 40 17.65 0.12 -11.21
C ILE A 40 19.09 -0.14 -10.79
N TRP A 41 19.32 -1.18 -9.98
CA TRP A 41 20.66 -1.56 -9.55
C TRP A 41 21.54 -2.03 -10.72
N GLU A 42 21.00 -2.87 -11.61
CA GLU A 42 21.66 -3.37 -12.80
C GLU A 42 22.01 -2.21 -13.76
N ASP A 43 21.03 -1.37 -14.10
CA ASP A 43 21.24 -0.18 -14.92
C ASP A 43 22.30 0.78 -14.33
N TRP A 44 22.36 0.87 -13.02
CA TRP A 44 23.34 1.72 -12.33
C TRP A 44 24.77 1.16 -12.38
N GLN A 45 24.91 -0.16 -12.47
CA GLN A 45 26.22 -0.80 -12.66
C GLN A 45 26.74 -0.64 -14.09
N GLU A 46 25.82 -0.65 -15.09
CA GLU A 46 26.18 -0.49 -16.51
C GLU A 46 26.48 0.96 -16.88
N ASP A 47 25.67 1.89 -16.44
CA ASP A 47 25.87 3.34 -16.69
C ASP A 47 25.44 4.20 -15.50
N ALA A 48 26.41 4.60 -14.69
CA ALA A 48 26.18 5.46 -13.51
C ALA A 48 25.56 6.83 -13.86
N GLY A 49 25.54 7.23 -15.12
CA GLY A 49 24.94 8.49 -15.60
C GLY A 49 23.44 8.40 -15.88
N ARG A 50 22.94 7.25 -16.32
CA ARG A 50 21.57 7.09 -16.80
C ARG A 50 20.50 7.26 -15.69
N PHE A 51 20.78 6.81 -14.48
CA PHE A 51 19.93 6.98 -13.31
C PHE A 51 20.65 7.71 -12.18
N SER A 52 21.35 8.79 -12.50
CA SER A 52 22.12 9.55 -11.51
C SER A 52 21.27 10.05 -10.33
N ASN A 53 19.97 10.25 -10.52
CA ASN A 53 19.05 10.63 -9.44
C ASN A 53 17.59 10.25 -9.78
N PRO A 54 17.16 8.97 -9.60
CA PRO A 54 15.79 8.58 -9.87
C PRO A 54 14.84 9.33 -8.94
N THR A 55 13.84 10.00 -9.52
CA THR A 55 12.83 10.74 -8.78
C THR A 55 11.77 9.81 -8.18
N GLY A 56 10.99 10.31 -7.21
CA GLY A 56 9.84 9.56 -6.70
C GLY A 56 8.88 9.17 -7.84
N ALA A 57 8.59 10.09 -8.74
CA ALA A 57 7.71 9.83 -9.90
C ALA A 57 8.19 8.66 -10.76
N PHE A 58 9.49 8.51 -10.96
CA PHE A 58 10.05 7.39 -11.70
C PHE A 58 9.74 6.06 -11.01
N PHE A 59 9.99 5.94 -9.71
CA PHE A 59 9.71 4.71 -8.96
C PHE A 59 8.24 4.32 -9.00
N TYR A 60 7.35 5.27 -8.68
CA TYR A 60 5.91 5.01 -8.65
C TYR A 60 5.35 4.67 -10.04
N THR A 61 5.81 5.36 -11.11
CA THR A 61 5.41 5.05 -12.49
C THR A 61 5.87 3.67 -12.92
N THR A 62 7.10 3.29 -12.57
CA THR A 62 7.65 1.97 -12.92
C THR A 62 6.91 0.86 -12.21
N VAL A 63 6.68 0.98 -10.90
CA VAL A 63 5.88 0.00 -10.13
C VAL A 63 4.45 -0.09 -10.68
N ARG A 64 3.79 1.04 -10.94
CA ARG A 64 2.45 1.07 -11.56
C ARG A 64 2.40 0.28 -12.86
N ASN A 65 3.33 0.53 -13.77
CA ASN A 65 3.35 -0.13 -15.07
C ASN A 65 3.55 -1.64 -14.91
N ARG A 66 4.46 -2.09 -14.05
CA ARG A 66 4.65 -3.53 -13.77
C ARG A 66 3.43 -4.18 -13.14
N CYS A 67 2.75 -3.50 -12.19
CA CYS A 67 1.49 -4.01 -11.64
C CYS A 67 0.41 -4.16 -12.72
N LEU A 68 0.27 -3.18 -13.62
CA LEU A 68 -0.69 -3.24 -14.72
C LEU A 68 -0.35 -4.35 -15.73
N ASP A 69 0.92 -4.58 -15.99
CA ASP A 69 1.35 -5.65 -16.88
C ASP A 69 1.12 -7.03 -16.23
N SER A 70 1.38 -7.20 -14.93
CA SER A 70 1.04 -8.42 -14.18
C SER A 70 -0.46 -8.71 -14.22
N LEU A 71 -1.31 -7.71 -13.95
CA LEU A 71 -2.76 -7.86 -14.02
C LEU A 71 -3.25 -8.27 -15.42
N ARG A 72 -2.59 -7.83 -16.49
CA ARG A 72 -2.93 -8.25 -17.86
C ARG A 72 -2.58 -9.70 -18.14
N HIS A 73 -1.48 -10.20 -17.60
CA HIS A 73 -1.08 -11.59 -17.78
C HIS A 73 -1.96 -12.56 -16.98
N SER A 74 -2.61 -12.10 -15.91
CA SER A 74 -3.63 -12.88 -15.21
C SER A 74 -4.94 -12.79 -16.00
N GLN A 75 -5.31 -13.85 -16.73
CA GLN A 75 -6.45 -13.93 -17.67
C GLN A 75 -7.82 -13.46 -17.12
N ALA A 76 -7.95 -13.27 -15.82
CA ALA A 76 -9.20 -12.84 -15.17
C ALA A 76 -9.43 -11.32 -15.13
N SER A 77 -8.46 -10.48 -15.54
CA SER A 77 -8.53 -9.04 -15.23
C SER A 77 -8.03 -8.08 -16.33
N GLU A 78 -8.00 -8.50 -17.61
CA GLU A 78 -7.61 -7.62 -18.72
C GLU A 78 -8.47 -6.34 -18.75
N HIS A 79 -9.78 -6.49 -18.65
CA HIS A 79 -10.70 -5.34 -18.57
C HIS A 79 -10.46 -4.46 -17.33
N TYR A 80 -10.12 -5.05 -16.19
CA TYR A 80 -9.78 -4.32 -14.97
C TYR A 80 -8.45 -3.58 -15.09
N ALA A 81 -7.43 -4.20 -15.69
CA ALA A 81 -6.15 -3.57 -15.95
C ALA A 81 -6.29 -2.35 -16.90
N ASP A 82 -7.11 -2.46 -17.93
CA ASP A 82 -7.39 -1.36 -18.86
C ASP A 82 -8.17 -0.23 -18.20
N LEU A 83 -9.15 -0.55 -17.35
CA LEU A 83 -9.87 0.43 -16.54
C LEU A 83 -8.91 1.18 -15.60
N LEU A 84 -8.05 0.47 -14.89
CA LEU A 84 -7.03 1.07 -14.02
C LEU A 84 -6.04 1.94 -14.80
N ARG A 85 -5.61 1.50 -15.99
CA ARG A 85 -4.72 2.29 -16.85
C ARG A 85 -5.38 3.60 -17.30
N ALA A 86 -6.66 3.56 -17.63
CA ALA A 86 -7.41 4.73 -18.06
C ALA A 86 -7.73 5.68 -16.90
N THR A 87 -7.96 5.17 -15.70
CA THR A 87 -8.41 5.94 -14.55
C THR A 87 -7.31 6.31 -13.57
N ALA A 88 -6.25 5.47 -13.44
CA ALA A 88 -5.14 5.78 -12.55
C ALA A 88 -4.24 6.87 -13.16
N PRO A 89 -4.13 8.03 -12.53
CA PRO A 89 -3.35 9.13 -13.06
C PRO A 89 -1.86 8.80 -13.11
N LEU A 90 -1.14 9.40 -14.07
CA LEU A 90 0.32 9.37 -14.09
C LEU A 90 0.86 10.01 -12.79
N MET A 91 1.91 9.39 -12.24
CA MET A 91 2.56 9.89 -11.03
C MET A 91 3.56 10.99 -11.41
N THR A 92 3.18 12.24 -11.21
CA THR A 92 4.11 13.38 -11.22
C THR A 92 4.75 13.53 -9.84
N ASP A 93 5.82 14.32 -9.71
CA ASP A 93 6.47 14.54 -8.42
C ASP A 93 5.51 15.18 -7.39
N GLU A 94 4.61 16.09 -7.81
CA GLU A 94 3.60 16.67 -6.93
C GLU A 94 2.61 15.62 -6.42
N ARG A 95 2.19 14.69 -7.29
CA ARG A 95 1.28 13.60 -6.90
C ARG A 95 1.96 12.60 -5.98
N VAL A 96 3.24 12.32 -6.19
CA VAL A 96 4.05 11.50 -5.28
C VAL A 96 4.12 12.17 -3.91
N MET A 97 4.45 13.46 -3.85
CA MET A 97 4.51 14.21 -2.59
C MET A 97 3.16 14.17 -1.86
N GLU A 98 2.06 14.39 -2.58
CA GLU A 98 0.72 14.32 -2.01
C GLU A 98 0.36 12.91 -1.53
N TYR A 99 0.68 11.87 -2.30
CA TYR A 99 0.48 10.47 -1.89
C TYR A 99 1.28 10.15 -0.63
N GLU A 100 2.58 10.50 -0.60
CA GLU A 100 3.44 10.27 0.57
C GLU A 100 2.96 11.04 1.81
N ARG A 101 2.48 12.27 1.64
CA ARG A 101 1.87 13.05 2.71
C ARG A 101 0.65 12.34 3.30
N ARG A 102 -0.22 11.78 2.45
CA ARG A 102 -1.41 11.02 2.88
C ARG A 102 -1.04 9.74 3.63
N ILE A 103 -0.02 9.01 3.17
CA ILE A 103 0.48 7.83 3.87
C ILE A 103 1.02 8.21 5.26
N THR A 104 1.74 9.31 5.37
CA THR A 104 2.24 9.80 6.66
C THR A 104 1.07 10.17 7.60
N GLN A 105 0.08 10.89 7.12
CA GLN A 105 -1.12 11.23 7.89
C GLN A 105 -1.89 9.99 8.35
N LEU A 106 -2.03 8.98 7.48
CA LEU A 106 -2.66 7.71 7.85
C LEU A 106 -1.87 7.00 8.96
N HIS A 107 -0.55 6.96 8.84
CA HIS A 107 0.32 6.36 9.85
C HIS A 107 0.16 7.06 11.22
N GLU A 108 0.21 8.38 11.23
CA GLU A 108 -0.01 9.19 12.45
C GLU A 108 -1.41 8.94 13.05
N ALA A 109 -2.44 8.87 12.22
CA ALA A 109 -3.79 8.58 12.66
C ALA A 109 -3.92 7.16 13.26
N VAL A 110 -3.22 6.17 12.70
CA VAL A 110 -3.17 4.81 13.25
C VAL A 110 -2.45 4.79 14.59
N LEU A 111 -1.33 5.52 14.73
CA LEU A 111 -0.60 5.63 16.00
C LEU A 111 -1.40 6.35 17.09
N ALA A 112 -2.30 7.27 16.71
CA ALA A 112 -3.18 7.98 17.63
C ALA A 112 -4.41 7.15 18.09
N LEU A 113 -4.64 5.97 17.50
CA LEU A 113 -5.73 5.08 17.95
C LEU A 113 -5.47 4.57 19.39
N PRO A 114 -6.52 4.36 20.19
CA PRO A 114 -6.39 3.66 21.47
C PRO A 114 -5.78 2.26 21.28
N GLU A 115 -4.89 1.84 22.20
CA GLU A 115 -4.13 0.60 22.06
C GLU A 115 -4.98 -0.64 21.73
N PRO A 116 -6.14 -0.90 22.37
CA PRO A 116 -6.97 -2.05 21.98
C PRO A 116 -7.43 -2.02 20.51
N SER A 117 -7.70 -0.81 19.97
CA SER A 117 -8.09 -0.64 18.58
C SER A 117 -6.90 -0.83 17.63
N GLN A 118 -5.69 -0.40 18.02
CA GLN A 118 -4.46 -0.69 17.26
C GLN A 118 -4.18 -2.19 17.20
N SER A 119 -4.33 -2.91 18.31
CA SER A 119 -4.11 -4.35 18.39
C SER A 119 -5.11 -5.13 17.53
N VAL A 120 -6.38 -4.74 17.55
CA VAL A 120 -7.41 -5.29 16.66
C VAL A 120 -7.07 -5.03 15.20
N LEU A 121 -6.73 -3.78 14.84
CA LEU A 121 -6.33 -3.43 13.48
C LEU A 121 -5.12 -4.24 13.01
N ARG A 122 -4.11 -4.43 13.85
CA ARG A 122 -2.94 -5.27 13.54
C ARG A 122 -3.32 -6.72 13.26
N CYS A 123 -4.19 -7.31 14.06
CA CYS A 123 -4.61 -8.69 13.84
C CYS A 123 -5.42 -8.86 12.55
N VAL A 124 -6.39 -8.00 12.31
CA VAL A 124 -7.26 -8.08 11.14
C VAL A 124 -6.52 -7.72 9.86
N TYR A 125 -5.79 -6.60 9.84
CA TYR A 125 -5.16 -6.09 8.62
C TYR A 125 -3.83 -6.74 8.29
N TYR A 126 -2.87 -6.78 9.25
CA TYR A 126 -1.52 -7.29 8.97
C TYR A 126 -1.42 -8.81 9.10
N ARG A 127 -2.13 -9.44 10.07
CA ARG A 127 -2.11 -10.90 10.25
C ARG A 127 -3.21 -11.61 9.47
N LYS A 128 -4.11 -10.86 8.80
CA LYS A 128 -5.24 -11.40 8.04
C LYS A 128 -6.12 -12.36 8.86
N PHE A 129 -6.28 -12.09 10.16
CA PHE A 129 -7.12 -12.89 11.02
C PHE A 129 -8.60 -12.52 10.80
N SER A 130 -9.47 -13.56 10.79
CA SER A 130 -10.92 -13.31 10.90
C SER A 130 -11.25 -12.66 12.23
N TYR A 131 -12.42 -12.06 12.37
CA TYR A 131 -12.87 -11.46 13.63
C TYR A 131 -12.89 -12.49 14.77
N LYS A 132 -13.36 -13.72 14.49
CA LYS A 132 -13.33 -14.84 15.45
C LYS A 132 -11.90 -15.13 15.93
N LYS A 133 -10.97 -15.32 15.00
CA LYS A 133 -9.56 -15.59 15.36
C LYS A 133 -8.90 -14.42 16.09
N THR A 134 -9.27 -13.18 15.74
CA THR A 134 -8.80 -11.98 16.44
C THR A 134 -9.34 -11.93 17.87
N ALA A 135 -10.62 -12.25 18.07
CA ALA A 135 -11.25 -12.31 19.38
C ALA A 135 -10.56 -13.34 20.29
N GLU A 136 -10.32 -14.54 19.78
CA GLU A 136 -9.59 -15.60 20.49
C GLU A 136 -8.15 -15.15 20.83
N HIS A 137 -7.44 -14.54 19.87
CA HIS A 137 -6.05 -14.11 20.06
C HIS A 137 -5.90 -12.98 21.07
N LEU A 138 -6.84 -12.05 21.14
CA LEU A 138 -6.80 -10.88 22.01
C LEU A 138 -7.60 -11.05 23.32
N GLY A 139 -8.22 -12.23 23.54
CA GLY A 139 -9.00 -12.51 24.74
C GLY A 139 -10.25 -11.63 24.89
N MET A 140 -10.90 -11.27 23.77
CA MET A 140 -12.12 -10.45 23.77
C MET A 140 -13.25 -11.13 22.99
N SER A 141 -14.47 -10.60 23.08
CA SER A 141 -15.58 -11.12 22.30
C SER A 141 -15.51 -10.62 20.84
N GLU A 142 -16.07 -11.39 19.91
CA GLU A 142 -16.17 -11.01 18.48
C GLU A 142 -16.92 -9.68 18.30
N ASN A 143 -17.95 -9.44 19.12
CA ASN A 143 -18.65 -8.15 19.18
C ASN A 143 -17.73 -6.99 19.58
N MET A 144 -16.77 -7.21 20.46
CA MET A 144 -15.78 -6.19 20.82
C MET A 144 -14.81 -5.92 19.65
N VAL A 145 -14.34 -6.95 18.96
CA VAL A 145 -13.52 -6.79 17.74
C VAL A 145 -14.27 -5.93 16.72
N HIS A 146 -15.54 -6.23 16.47
CA HIS A 146 -16.37 -5.45 15.55
C HIS A 146 -16.50 -3.98 16.00
N LYS A 147 -16.78 -3.72 17.27
CA LYS A 147 -16.86 -2.34 17.82
C LYS A 147 -15.53 -1.60 17.68
N HIS A 148 -14.40 -2.25 17.93
CA HIS A 148 -13.07 -1.65 17.73
C HIS A 148 -12.82 -1.33 16.27
N MET A 149 -13.18 -2.20 15.33
CA MET A 149 -13.04 -1.93 13.89
C MET A 149 -13.93 -0.76 13.44
N LEU A 150 -15.18 -0.69 13.89
CA LEU A 150 -16.05 0.47 13.62
C LEU A 150 -15.43 1.78 14.15
N LYS A 151 -14.86 1.75 15.36
CA LYS A 151 -14.16 2.91 15.94
C LYS A 151 -12.93 3.29 15.13
N VAL A 152 -12.13 2.33 14.68
CA VAL A 152 -10.98 2.55 13.80
C VAL A 152 -11.42 3.27 12.53
N PHE A 153 -12.41 2.74 11.80
CA PHE A 153 -12.91 3.36 10.57
C PHE A 153 -13.43 4.78 10.78
N ARG A 154 -14.17 5.02 11.86
CA ARG A 154 -14.67 6.35 12.19
C ARG A 154 -13.53 7.33 12.41
N LEU A 155 -12.56 6.99 13.26
CA LEU A 155 -11.43 7.86 13.59
C LEU A 155 -10.52 8.11 12.38
N LEU A 156 -10.26 7.08 11.58
CA LEU A 156 -9.48 7.25 10.35
C LEU A 156 -10.22 8.15 9.34
N ARG A 157 -11.53 7.98 9.18
CA ARG A 157 -12.34 8.84 8.31
C ARG A 157 -12.34 10.31 8.77
N GLU A 158 -12.41 10.57 10.07
CA GLU A 158 -12.36 11.91 10.63
C GLU A 158 -11.01 12.60 10.38
N ASN A 159 -9.92 11.85 10.46
CA ASN A 159 -8.55 12.35 10.24
C ASN A 159 -8.17 12.48 8.76
N ILE A 160 -8.84 11.75 7.86
CA ILE A 160 -8.47 11.65 6.42
C ILE A 160 -9.54 12.34 5.55
N ARG A 161 -10.21 13.37 6.03
CA ARG A 161 -11.39 14.03 5.42
C ARG A 161 -11.30 14.44 3.94
N HIS A 162 -10.18 14.25 3.25
CA HIS A 162 -9.96 14.67 1.86
C HIS A 162 -9.36 13.61 0.93
N SER A 163 -9.46 12.31 1.23
CA SER A 163 -8.86 11.27 0.37
C SER A 163 -9.79 10.10 0.09
N ASP A 164 -10.53 10.17 -1.03
CA ASP A 164 -11.38 9.08 -1.53
C ASP A 164 -10.60 7.79 -1.81
N ALA A 165 -9.34 7.89 -2.23
CA ALA A 165 -8.49 6.73 -2.55
C ALA A 165 -8.12 5.89 -1.31
N LEU A 166 -7.88 6.50 -0.14
CA LEU A 166 -7.61 5.75 1.09
C LEU A 166 -8.89 5.17 1.70
N LEU A 167 -10.03 5.82 1.48
CA LEU A 167 -11.34 5.27 1.83
C LEU A 167 -11.67 4.03 1.01
N SER A 168 -11.31 3.99 -0.27
CA SER A 168 -11.51 2.80 -1.12
C SER A 168 -10.64 1.63 -0.67
N LEU A 169 -9.42 1.86 -0.22
CA LEU A 169 -8.55 0.84 0.38
C LEU A 169 -9.15 0.29 1.67
N LEU A 170 -9.66 1.14 2.54
CA LEU A 170 -10.31 0.74 3.79
C LEU A 170 -11.62 -0.02 3.54
N ILE A 171 -12.38 0.37 2.51
CA ILE A 171 -13.61 -0.30 2.08
C ILE A 171 -13.30 -1.67 1.45
N SER A 172 -12.23 -1.79 0.65
CA SER A 172 -11.79 -3.07 0.08
C SER A 172 -11.42 -4.07 1.18
N VAL A 173 -10.75 -3.58 2.24
CA VAL A 173 -10.44 -4.40 3.42
C VAL A 173 -11.71 -4.79 4.18
N TRP A 174 -12.72 -3.92 4.25
CA TRP A 174 -14.01 -4.24 4.85
C TRP A 174 -14.72 -5.41 4.14
N HIS A 175 -14.76 -5.38 2.81
CA HIS A 175 -15.41 -6.44 2.02
C HIS A 175 -14.66 -7.78 2.06
N LEU A 176 -13.35 -7.79 2.33
CA LEU A 176 -12.56 -9.01 2.50
C LEU A 176 -12.70 -9.65 3.88
N CYS A 177 -13.19 -8.89 4.87
CA CYS A 177 -13.30 -9.34 6.28
C CYS A 177 -14.75 -9.56 6.73
N SER A 178 -15.76 -9.28 5.89
CA SER A 178 -17.19 -9.55 6.10
C SER A 178 -17.62 -10.84 5.45
#